data_e887da1397c92cb29dfd68bdb7e61113
#
_entry.id   e887da1397c92cb29dfd68bdb7e61113
#
_cell.length_a   1.000
_cell.length_b   1.000
_cell.length_c   1.000
_cell.angle_alpha   90.00
_cell.angle_beta   90.00
_cell.angle_gamma   90.00
#
_symmetry.space_group_name_H-M   'P 1'
#
loop_
_entity.id
_entity.type
_entity.pdbx_description
1 polymer ?
#
loop_
_entity_poly.entity_id
_entity_poly.type
_entity_poly.pdbx_seq_one_letter_code
_entity_poly.pdbx_strand_id
1 'polypeptide(L)'
;MPADTNSLISLLSACLDGDADAARLIADDEELQTTVAPICNWQKDRLRQSCLVLDHQVTALEHAAESHLLGIDFHQNLEVAQVESQSLQAQAHAVVVAVRSTAESIAENQDLSENTLREVQMGNERLSELIGEMDLVEQTVTAMGKTVQAFLQQTRNITSLASKVQEIAKQTNLLALNAAIEAARAGEHGRGFAVVADEVKKLAQNSAAAAADIRSSAVTINEGAGQVESGVAASIIHLRRGGDTLETVAEVLGMANQSAQKSRGNLRDILNGSTQGVAAADAMGSHMNALQQSMDRFAAQFGEIQRCLDSVRGQLAEASEAAVQGEAALATRLTIAKADHVQWVSHILERISTNNTALSPTELSDHHQCRLGKWMDSMAQSELAQLPEFVAVQQVHPQIHKLGIAIIAALQKGDEDAVRKGAGQLKSLSTMVQQQLDKLRGRIMSR
;
A
#
# COMPACT_ATOMS: atom_id res chain seq x y z
N MET A 1 -3.92 46.23 85.45
CA MET A 1 -4.37 45.02 86.18
C MET A 1 -3.79 43.83 85.37
N PRO A 2 -3.04 42.95 85.99
CA PRO A 2 -2.57 41.78 85.21
C PRO A 2 -3.80 41.01 84.77
N ALA A 3 -3.96 40.88 83.47
CA ALA A 3 -5.04 40.10 82.89
C ALA A 3 -4.87 38.66 83.39
N ASP A 4 -5.96 38.09 83.93
CA ASP A 4 -6.01 36.69 84.31
C ASP A 4 -5.53 35.82 83.10
N THR A 5 -4.70 34.84 83.36
CA THR A 5 -4.07 33.98 82.36
C THR A 5 -5.11 33.39 81.36
N ASN A 6 -6.32 33.16 81.86
CA ASN A 6 -7.43 32.65 81.02
C ASN A 6 -7.95 33.72 80.06
N SER A 7 -7.99 35.01 80.48
CA SER A 7 -8.36 36.11 79.57
C SER A 7 -7.32 36.37 78.50
N LEU A 8 -6.05 36.22 78.81
CA LEU A 8 -4.96 36.28 77.81
C LEU A 8 -5.00 35.13 76.80
N ILE A 9 -5.29 33.92 77.28
CA ILE A 9 -5.45 32.75 76.38
C ILE A 9 -6.67 32.93 75.45
N SER A 10 -7.78 33.41 76.02
CA SER A 10 -9.00 33.73 75.25
C SER A 10 -8.76 34.82 74.20
N LEU A 11 -8.06 35.90 74.59
CA LEU A 11 -7.69 36.98 73.67
C LEU A 11 -6.70 36.53 72.56
N LEU A 12 -5.75 35.70 72.93
CA LEU A 12 -4.85 35.05 71.99
C LEU A 12 -5.61 34.14 71.00
N SER A 13 -6.51 33.30 71.46
CA SER A 13 -7.35 32.45 70.64
C SER A 13 -8.21 33.28 69.68
N ALA A 14 -8.89 34.31 70.16
CA ALA A 14 -9.70 35.21 69.34
C ALA A 14 -8.88 35.94 68.29
N CYS A 15 -7.69 36.43 68.63
CA CYS A 15 -6.79 37.07 67.66
C CYS A 15 -6.30 36.11 66.60
N LEU A 16 -6.10 34.84 66.92
CA LEU A 16 -5.68 33.79 66.03
C LEU A 16 -6.81 33.32 65.08
N ASP A 17 -8.03 33.39 65.54
CA ASP A 17 -9.24 33.12 64.75
C ASP A 17 -9.64 34.30 63.85
N GLY A 18 -8.86 35.39 63.87
CA GLY A 18 -9.07 36.58 63.04
C GLY A 18 -10.09 37.58 63.56
N ASP A 19 -10.34 37.58 64.86
CA ASP A 19 -11.22 38.53 65.47
C ASP A 19 -10.58 39.93 65.48
N ALA A 20 -11.20 40.85 64.73
CA ALA A 20 -10.71 42.21 64.54
C ALA A 20 -10.77 43.05 65.87
N ASP A 21 -11.69 42.75 66.77
CA ASP A 21 -11.81 43.45 68.07
C ASP A 21 -10.70 42.95 69.01
N ALA A 22 -10.38 41.67 69.00
CA ALA A 22 -9.25 41.13 69.73
C ALA A 22 -7.92 41.75 69.27
N ALA A 23 -7.75 41.89 67.93
CA ALA A 23 -6.57 42.49 67.32
C ALA A 23 -6.44 43.99 67.69
N ARG A 24 -7.53 44.71 67.73
CA ARG A 24 -7.59 46.14 68.22
C ARG A 24 -7.25 46.27 69.68
N LEU A 25 -7.81 45.43 70.52
CA LEU A 25 -7.51 45.43 71.97
C LEU A 25 -6.03 45.20 72.26
N ILE A 26 -5.37 44.32 71.43
CA ILE A 26 -3.94 44.11 71.53
C ILE A 26 -3.15 45.34 71.01
N ALA A 27 -3.65 46.03 69.99
CA ALA A 27 -2.98 47.18 69.38
C ALA A 27 -3.10 48.45 70.26
N ASP A 28 -4.14 48.55 71.02
CA ASP A 28 -4.43 49.75 71.87
C ASP A 28 -3.81 49.66 73.27
N ASP A 29 -3.28 48.54 73.73
CA ASP A 29 -2.64 48.29 75.00
C ASP A 29 -1.15 47.96 74.88
N GLU A 30 -0.27 48.84 75.41
CA GLU A 30 1.19 48.74 75.29
C GLU A 30 1.78 47.47 75.94
N GLU A 31 1.15 47.00 77.06
CA GLU A 31 1.54 45.77 77.75
C GLU A 31 1.14 44.54 76.96
N LEU A 32 -0.03 44.54 76.32
CA LEU A 32 -0.48 43.47 75.39
C LEU A 32 0.29 43.46 74.08
N GLN A 33 0.63 44.65 73.55
CA GLN A 33 1.48 44.75 72.36
C GLN A 33 2.87 44.11 72.56
N THR A 34 3.49 44.33 73.68
CA THR A 34 4.83 43.78 73.96
C THR A 34 4.83 42.29 74.26
N THR A 35 3.75 41.77 74.84
CA THR A 35 3.67 40.36 75.31
C THR A 35 2.92 39.43 74.33
N VAL A 36 1.82 39.92 73.80
CA VAL A 36 0.92 39.06 72.95
C VAL A 36 1.18 39.22 71.48
N ALA A 37 1.48 40.44 70.99
CA ALA A 37 1.72 40.65 69.56
C ALA A 37 2.85 39.79 69.00
N PRO A 38 4.01 39.55 69.63
CA PRO A 38 5.07 38.67 69.13
C PRO A 38 4.56 37.25 69.04
N ILE A 39 3.75 36.74 69.94
CA ILE A 39 3.20 35.38 69.94
C ILE A 39 2.19 35.24 68.77
N CYS A 40 1.31 36.20 68.58
CA CYS A 40 0.39 36.24 67.47
C CYS A 40 1.12 36.27 66.12
N ASN A 41 2.14 37.12 66.00
CA ASN A 41 2.95 37.20 64.80
C ASN A 41 3.72 35.85 64.48
N TRP A 42 4.31 35.28 65.55
CA TRP A 42 4.99 33.98 65.40
C TRP A 42 4.02 32.87 64.98
N GLN A 43 2.81 32.83 65.53
CA GLN A 43 1.80 31.86 65.09
C GLN A 43 1.27 32.14 63.68
N LYS A 44 1.04 33.43 63.32
CA LYS A 44 0.69 33.80 61.94
C LYS A 44 1.76 33.36 60.94
N ASP A 45 3.03 33.57 61.25
CA ASP A 45 4.13 33.13 60.38
C ASP A 45 4.21 31.59 60.28
N ARG A 46 3.98 30.91 61.43
CA ARG A 46 3.97 29.43 61.41
C ARG A 46 2.78 28.87 60.61
N LEU A 47 1.62 29.53 60.69
CA LEU A 47 0.48 29.19 59.85
C LEU A 47 0.73 29.42 58.37
N ARG A 48 1.37 30.56 58.03
CA ARG A 48 1.78 30.86 56.65
C ARG A 48 2.72 29.77 56.12
N GLN A 49 3.73 29.37 56.90
CA GLN A 49 4.64 28.29 56.50
C GLN A 49 3.90 26.96 56.33
N SER A 50 3.00 26.60 57.24
CA SER A 50 2.19 25.38 57.13
C SER A 50 1.30 25.40 55.89
N CYS A 51 0.66 26.53 55.58
CA CYS A 51 -0.14 26.67 54.35
C CYS A 51 0.72 26.59 53.10
N LEU A 52 1.94 27.14 53.11
CA LEU A 52 2.87 27.02 51.97
C LEU A 52 3.29 25.57 51.71
N VAL A 53 3.62 24.83 52.79
CA VAL A 53 3.94 23.39 52.65
C VAL A 53 2.76 22.60 52.07
N LEU A 54 1.56 22.84 52.56
CA LEU A 54 0.33 22.22 52.05
C LEU A 54 0.06 22.58 50.58
N ASP A 55 0.30 23.83 50.17
CA ASP A 55 0.17 24.26 48.78
C ASP A 55 1.14 23.50 47.87
N HIS A 56 2.39 23.33 48.30
CA HIS A 56 3.36 22.51 47.57
C HIS A 56 2.93 21.04 47.49
N GLN A 57 2.32 20.51 48.55
CA GLN A 57 1.76 19.13 48.51
C GLN A 57 0.60 19.01 47.53
N VAL A 58 -0.32 20.02 47.49
CA VAL A 58 -1.43 20.04 46.52
C VAL A 58 -0.88 20.07 45.09
N THR A 59 0.10 20.94 44.82
CA THR A 59 0.75 21.00 43.49
C THR A 59 1.42 19.68 43.12
N ALA A 60 2.09 19.03 44.06
CA ALA A 60 2.70 17.73 43.84
C ALA A 60 1.64 16.63 43.55
N LEU A 61 0.48 16.68 44.25
CA LEU A 61 -0.65 15.79 43.95
C LEU A 61 -1.21 16.00 42.53
N GLU A 62 -1.33 17.26 42.08
CA GLU A 62 -1.78 17.58 40.72
C GLU A 62 -0.81 16.98 39.66
N HIS A 63 0.48 17.23 39.84
CA HIS A 63 1.49 16.70 38.91
C HIS A 63 1.55 15.17 38.92
N ALA A 64 1.40 14.55 40.11
CA ALA A 64 1.35 13.10 40.21
C ALA A 64 0.11 12.54 39.50
N ALA A 65 -1.05 13.19 39.64
CA ALA A 65 -2.27 12.78 38.95
C ALA A 65 -2.19 12.96 37.44
N GLU A 66 -1.63 14.10 36.99
CA GLU A 66 -1.42 14.34 35.55
C GLU A 66 -0.43 13.32 34.93
N SER A 67 0.66 13.03 35.63
CA SER A 67 1.62 12.01 35.23
C SER A 67 1.00 10.61 35.14
N HIS A 68 0.11 10.28 36.07
CA HIS A 68 -0.63 9.02 36.04
C HIS A 68 -1.53 8.90 34.80
N LEU A 69 -2.25 9.97 34.43
CA LEU A 69 -3.11 10.01 33.25
C LEU A 69 -2.30 9.91 31.95
N LEU A 70 -1.17 10.64 31.84
CA LEU A 70 -0.26 10.53 30.70
C LEU A 70 0.26 9.10 30.55
N GLY A 71 0.41 8.40 31.65
CA GLY A 71 0.81 7.04 31.66
C GLY A 71 -0.20 6.05 31.10
N ILE A 72 -1.45 6.26 31.36
CA ILE A 72 -2.51 5.44 30.80
C ILE A 72 -2.56 5.64 29.28
N ASP A 73 -2.50 6.88 28.80
CA ASP A 73 -2.42 7.20 27.38
C ASP A 73 -1.19 6.54 26.73
N PHE A 74 -0.05 6.56 27.40
CA PHE A 74 1.17 5.90 26.93
C PHE A 74 1.00 4.39 26.81
N HIS A 75 0.36 3.76 27.80
CA HIS A 75 0.09 2.31 27.77
C HIS A 75 -0.82 1.93 26.61
N GLN A 76 -1.88 2.68 26.36
CA GLN A 76 -2.76 2.46 25.21
C GLN A 76 -2.02 2.59 23.87
N ASN A 77 -1.15 3.60 23.74
CA ASN A 77 -0.33 3.78 22.54
C ASN A 77 0.66 2.62 22.35
N LEU A 78 1.19 2.05 23.44
CA LEU A 78 2.03 0.83 23.35
C LEU A 78 1.24 -0.37 22.86
N GLU A 79 0.01 -0.57 23.34
CA GLU A 79 -0.86 -1.67 22.86
C GLU A 79 -1.16 -1.53 21.36
N VAL A 80 -1.47 -0.33 20.89
CA VAL A 80 -1.68 -0.06 19.45
C VAL A 80 -0.40 -0.38 18.67
N ALA A 81 0.76 0.09 19.12
CA ALA A 81 2.05 -0.16 18.48
C ALA A 81 2.40 -1.66 18.45
N GLN A 82 2.02 -2.44 19.48
CA GLN A 82 2.18 -3.90 19.49
C GLN A 82 1.34 -4.57 18.40
N VAL A 83 0.07 -4.18 18.26
CA VAL A 83 -0.81 -4.72 17.21
C VAL A 83 -0.29 -4.37 15.81
N GLU A 84 0.17 -3.15 15.61
CA GLU A 84 0.77 -2.72 14.34
C GLU A 84 2.06 -3.49 14.03
N SER A 85 2.91 -3.71 15.03
CA SER A 85 4.14 -4.51 14.89
C SER A 85 3.84 -5.95 14.47
N GLN A 86 2.83 -6.59 15.08
CA GLN A 86 2.38 -7.94 14.70
C GLN A 86 1.83 -7.97 13.27
N SER A 87 1.08 -6.95 12.86
CA SER A 87 0.58 -6.82 11.49
C SER A 87 1.72 -6.71 10.48
N LEU A 88 2.74 -5.89 10.77
CA LEU A 88 3.93 -5.75 9.92
C LEU A 88 4.73 -7.06 9.83
N GLN A 89 4.84 -7.82 10.91
CA GLN A 89 5.48 -9.13 10.90
C GLN A 89 4.72 -10.13 10.00
N ALA A 90 3.40 -10.14 10.07
CA ALA A 90 2.57 -10.96 9.18
C ALA A 90 2.73 -10.56 7.71
N GLN A 91 2.80 -9.25 7.41
CA GLN A 91 3.06 -8.75 6.06
C GLN A 91 4.45 -9.15 5.55
N ALA A 92 5.49 -9.06 6.37
CA ALA A 92 6.84 -9.53 6.02
C ALA A 92 6.83 -11.01 5.63
N HIS A 93 6.15 -11.85 6.41
CA HIS A 93 5.98 -13.27 6.10
C HIS A 93 5.22 -13.49 4.78
N ALA A 94 4.16 -12.72 4.51
CA ALA A 94 3.42 -12.79 3.25
C ALA A 94 4.29 -12.43 2.04
N VAL A 95 5.21 -11.44 2.17
CA VAL A 95 6.20 -11.12 1.14
C VAL A 95 7.11 -12.31 0.85
N VAL A 96 7.63 -13.00 1.87
CA VAL A 96 8.48 -14.19 1.69
C VAL A 96 7.74 -15.29 0.92
N VAL A 97 6.47 -15.55 1.28
CA VAL A 97 5.62 -16.54 0.57
C VAL A 97 5.39 -16.14 -0.88
N ALA A 98 5.06 -14.88 -1.15
CA ALA A 98 4.84 -14.37 -2.51
C ALA A 98 6.12 -14.46 -3.37
N VAL A 99 7.28 -14.16 -2.79
CA VAL A 99 8.57 -14.29 -3.48
C VAL A 99 8.88 -15.75 -3.82
N ARG A 100 8.57 -16.69 -2.92
CA ARG A 100 8.74 -18.13 -3.21
C ARG A 100 7.90 -18.56 -4.41
N SER A 101 6.63 -18.18 -4.46
CA SER A 101 5.75 -18.46 -5.61
C SER A 101 6.26 -17.79 -6.90
N THR A 102 6.80 -16.57 -6.79
CA THR A 102 7.43 -15.89 -7.94
C THR A 102 8.66 -16.64 -8.42
N ALA A 103 9.49 -17.18 -7.54
CA ALA A 103 10.66 -17.98 -7.93
C ALA A 103 10.27 -19.27 -8.66
N GLU A 104 9.21 -19.94 -8.23
CA GLU A 104 8.66 -21.11 -8.94
C GLU A 104 8.19 -20.75 -10.35
N SER A 105 7.44 -19.65 -10.49
CA SER A 105 7.00 -19.14 -11.80
C SER A 105 8.17 -18.71 -12.69
N ILE A 106 9.24 -18.16 -12.13
CA ILE A 106 10.47 -17.84 -12.87
C ILE A 106 11.12 -19.11 -13.44
N ALA A 107 11.25 -20.17 -12.65
CA ALA A 107 11.83 -21.42 -13.08
C ALA A 107 11.04 -22.03 -14.26
N GLU A 108 9.72 -22.05 -14.16
CA GLU A 108 8.85 -22.53 -15.25
C GLU A 108 8.99 -21.68 -16.52
N ASN A 109 9.03 -20.35 -16.40
CA ASN A 109 9.21 -19.45 -17.55
C ASN A 109 10.63 -19.54 -18.16
N GLN A 110 11.66 -19.87 -17.36
CA GLN A 110 13.00 -20.13 -17.89
C GLN A 110 13.00 -21.38 -18.78
N ASP A 111 12.40 -22.47 -18.33
CA ASP A 111 12.25 -23.71 -19.11
C ASP A 111 11.48 -23.47 -20.41
N LEU A 112 10.38 -22.68 -20.33
CA LEU A 112 9.60 -22.30 -21.51
C LEU A 112 10.43 -21.48 -22.51
N SER A 113 11.22 -20.52 -22.00
CA SER A 113 12.11 -19.71 -22.85
C SER A 113 13.21 -20.54 -23.52
N GLU A 114 13.77 -21.51 -22.79
CA GLU A 114 14.77 -22.44 -23.36
C GLU A 114 14.18 -23.37 -24.43
N ASN A 115 12.95 -23.86 -24.19
CA ASN A 115 12.23 -24.64 -25.18
C ASN A 115 11.94 -23.80 -26.45
N THR A 116 11.48 -22.56 -26.28
CA THR A 116 11.24 -21.65 -27.42
C THR A 116 12.51 -21.41 -28.22
N LEU A 117 13.67 -21.18 -27.57
CA LEU A 117 14.94 -21.00 -28.25
C LEU A 117 15.34 -22.26 -29.06
N ARG A 118 15.10 -23.46 -28.52
CA ARG A 118 15.36 -24.73 -29.18
C ARG A 118 14.45 -24.92 -30.41
N GLU A 119 13.16 -24.62 -30.28
CA GLU A 119 12.19 -24.68 -31.38
C GLU A 119 12.55 -23.70 -32.51
N VAL A 120 12.95 -22.45 -32.15
CA VAL A 120 13.41 -21.46 -33.13
C VAL A 120 14.67 -21.93 -33.85
N GLN A 121 15.62 -22.54 -33.14
CA GLN A 121 16.82 -23.10 -33.79
C GLN A 121 16.47 -24.21 -34.76
N MET A 122 15.64 -25.16 -34.38
CA MET A 122 15.16 -26.23 -35.29
C MET A 122 14.37 -25.63 -36.45
N GLY A 123 13.56 -24.62 -36.24
CA GLY A 123 12.85 -23.88 -37.27
C GLY A 123 13.80 -23.25 -38.29
N ASN A 124 14.89 -22.62 -37.84
CA ASN A 124 15.92 -22.04 -38.72
C ASN A 124 16.68 -23.10 -39.54
N GLU A 125 16.99 -24.26 -38.93
CA GLU A 125 17.62 -25.38 -39.64
C GLU A 125 16.71 -25.90 -40.78
N ARG A 126 15.41 -26.12 -40.48
CA ARG A 126 14.42 -26.52 -41.46
C ARG A 126 14.18 -25.49 -42.55
N LEU A 127 14.18 -24.21 -42.18
CA LEU A 127 14.06 -23.12 -43.14
C LEU A 127 15.24 -23.09 -44.09
N SER A 128 16.47 -23.30 -43.60
CA SER A 128 17.67 -23.38 -44.46
C SER A 128 17.63 -24.55 -45.43
N GLU A 129 17.18 -25.74 -44.99
CA GLU A 129 16.94 -26.89 -45.85
C GLU A 129 15.91 -26.55 -46.95
N LEU A 130 14.78 -25.91 -46.56
CA LEU A 130 13.71 -25.58 -47.49
C LEU A 130 14.15 -24.54 -48.55
N ILE A 131 14.94 -23.54 -48.15
CA ILE A 131 15.56 -22.59 -49.11
C ILE A 131 16.45 -23.32 -50.12
N GLY A 132 17.28 -24.26 -49.65
CA GLY A 132 18.14 -25.06 -50.56
C GLY A 132 17.32 -25.91 -51.54
N GLU A 133 16.22 -26.51 -51.10
CA GLU A 133 15.31 -27.27 -51.98
C GLU A 133 14.62 -26.35 -53.01
N MET A 134 14.17 -25.17 -52.60
CA MET A 134 13.55 -24.18 -53.48
C MET A 134 14.51 -23.71 -54.58
N ASP A 135 15.79 -23.46 -54.26
CA ASP A 135 16.82 -23.11 -55.21
C ASP A 135 17.03 -24.24 -56.26
N LEU A 136 17.04 -25.50 -55.81
CA LEU A 136 17.16 -26.67 -56.68
C LEU A 136 15.95 -26.80 -57.64
N VAL A 137 14.74 -26.57 -57.12
CA VAL A 137 13.51 -26.56 -57.93
C VAL A 137 13.55 -25.41 -58.96
N GLU A 138 14.01 -24.20 -58.58
CA GLU A 138 14.14 -23.06 -59.48
C GLU A 138 15.11 -23.37 -60.61
N GLN A 139 16.27 -23.96 -60.30
CA GLN A 139 17.25 -24.42 -61.33
C GLN A 139 16.63 -25.44 -62.27
N THR A 140 15.88 -26.41 -61.74
CA THR A 140 15.23 -27.47 -62.52
C THR A 140 14.17 -26.91 -63.46
N VAL A 141 13.29 -25.99 -62.92
CA VAL A 141 12.25 -25.36 -63.74
C VAL A 141 12.87 -24.47 -64.83
N THR A 142 13.95 -23.76 -64.50
CA THR A 142 14.69 -22.94 -65.50
C THR A 142 15.31 -23.78 -66.59
N ALA A 143 15.91 -24.94 -66.24
CA ALA A 143 16.47 -25.89 -67.22
C ALA A 143 15.36 -26.48 -68.08
N MET A 144 14.18 -26.80 -67.50
CA MET A 144 13.02 -27.27 -68.24
C MET A 144 12.57 -26.25 -69.30
N GLY A 145 12.53 -24.96 -68.95
CA GLY A 145 12.21 -23.86 -69.86
C GLY A 145 13.14 -23.79 -71.06
N LYS A 146 14.46 -23.93 -70.83
CA LYS A 146 15.44 -23.97 -71.88
C LYS A 146 15.23 -25.17 -72.79
N THR A 147 14.90 -26.32 -72.21
CA THR A 147 14.65 -27.58 -73.00
C THR A 147 13.40 -27.41 -73.85
N VAL A 148 12.32 -26.83 -73.34
CA VAL A 148 11.08 -26.56 -74.10
C VAL A 148 11.36 -25.62 -75.26
N GLN A 149 12.13 -24.55 -75.08
CA GLN A 149 12.49 -23.62 -76.14
C GLN A 149 13.31 -24.30 -77.25
N ALA A 150 14.26 -25.13 -76.88
CA ALA A 150 15.03 -25.95 -77.85
C ALA A 150 14.12 -26.90 -78.64
N PHE A 151 13.16 -27.54 -77.93
CA PHE A 151 12.17 -28.40 -78.50
C PHE A 151 11.26 -27.71 -79.55
N LEU A 152 10.73 -26.51 -79.19
CA LEU A 152 9.98 -25.67 -80.10
C LEU A 152 10.77 -25.27 -81.35
N GLN A 153 12.04 -24.95 -81.19
CA GLN A 153 12.92 -24.64 -82.35
C GLN A 153 13.09 -25.85 -83.25
N GLN A 154 13.28 -27.06 -82.71
CA GLN A 154 13.40 -28.28 -83.47
C GLN A 154 12.09 -28.61 -84.20
N THR A 155 10.92 -28.40 -83.56
CA THR A 155 9.62 -28.63 -84.19
C THR A 155 9.38 -27.65 -85.36
N ARG A 156 9.79 -26.36 -85.22
CA ARG A 156 9.78 -25.41 -86.36
C ARG A 156 10.64 -25.89 -87.51
N ASN A 157 11.84 -26.47 -87.27
CA ASN A 157 12.72 -27.03 -88.29
C ASN A 157 12.04 -28.21 -88.99
N ILE A 158 11.36 -29.11 -88.24
CA ILE A 158 10.59 -30.23 -88.80
C ILE A 158 9.45 -29.70 -89.67
N THR A 159 8.72 -28.70 -89.27
CA THR A 159 7.67 -28.09 -90.09
C THR A 159 8.21 -27.53 -91.38
N SER A 160 9.35 -26.84 -91.35
CA SER A 160 10.04 -26.34 -92.55
C SER A 160 10.46 -27.43 -93.49
N LEU A 161 11.05 -28.52 -92.96
CA LEU A 161 11.45 -29.70 -93.78
C LEU A 161 10.24 -30.38 -94.39
N ALA A 162 9.16 -30.61 -93.67
CA ALA A 162 7.93 -31.20 -94.20
C ALA A 162 7.32 -30.35 -95.31
N SER A 163 7.33 -28.99 -95.13
CA SER A 163 6.92 -28.09 -96.26
C SER A 163 7.78 -28.25 -97.52
N LYS A 164 9.09 -28.36 -97.37
CA LYS A 164 9.98 -28.61 -98.50
C LYS A 164 9.69 -29.96 -99.18
N VAL A 165 9.49 -31.04 -98.43
CA VAL A 165 9.11 -32.34 -98.95
C VAL A 165 7.80 -32.32 -99.73
N GLN A 166 6.81 -31.57 -99.13
CA GLN A 166 5.49 -31.36 -99.80
C GLN A 166 5.63 -30.62 -101.14
N GLU A 167 6.52 -29.62 -101.24
CA GLU A 167 6.81 -28.89 -102.45
C GLU A 167 7.48 -29.80 -103.47
N ILE A 168 8.50 -30.57 -103.11
CA ILE A 168 9.16 -31.56 -103.94
C ILE A 168 8.16 -32.59 -104.48
N ALA A 169 7.30 -33.10 -103.60
CA ALA A 169 6.24 -34.06 -103.97
C ALA A 169 5.28 -33.45 -104.98
N LYS A 170 4.92 -32.18 -104.83
CA LYS A 170 4.05 -31.44 -105.74
C LYS A 170 4.74 -31.26 -107.13
N GLN A 171 6.05 -30.95 -107.17
CA GLN A 171 6.85 -30.85 -108.39
C GLN A 171 6.99 -32.21 -109.04
N THR A 172 7.26 -33.26 -108.27
CA THR A 172 7.39 -34.64 -108.76
C THR A 172 6.06 -35.15 -109.38
N ASN A 173 4.93 -34.82 -108.72
CA ASN A 173 3.59 -35.14 -109.23
C ASN A 173 3.30 -34.43 -110.57
N LEU A 174 3.73 -33.17 -110.73
CA LEU A 174 3.62 -32.46 -111.99
C LEU A 174 4.53 -33.06 -113.11
N LEU A 175 5.77 -33.44 -112.76
CA LEU A 175 6.69 -34.12 -113.67
C LEU A 175 6.14 -35.49 -114.13
N ALA A 176 5.61 -36.27 -113.16
CA ALA A 176 4.99 -37.55 -113.47
C ALA A 176 3.72 -37.40 -114.33
N LEU A 177 2.90 -36.38 -114.06
CA LEU A 177 1.72 -36.05 -114.90
C LEU A 177 2.15 -35.70 -116.35
N ASN A 178 3.18 -34.87 -116.52
CA ASN A 178 3.70 -34.55 -117.83
C ASN A 178 4.28 -35.79 -118.55
N ALA A 179 4.99 -36.66 -117.85
CA ALA A 179 5.50 -37.91 -118.35
C ALA A 179 4.35 -38.89 -118.76
N ALA A 180 3.26 -38.96 -117.99
CA ALA A 180 2.10 -39.77 -118.28
C ALA A 180 1.37 -39.23 -119.54
N ILE A 181 1.25 -37.91 -119.72
CA ILE A 181 0.71 -37.30 -120.94
C ILE A 181 1.53 -37.63 -122.19
N GLU A 182 2.88 -37.55 -122.08
CA GLU A 182 3.72 -37.79 -123.22
C GLU A 182 3.79 -39.28 -123.58
N ALA A 183 3.74 -40.14 -122.53
CA ALA A 183 3.61 -41.61 -122.68
C ALA A 183 2.28 -42.02 -123.43
N ALA A 184 1.16 -41.34 -123.07
CA ALA A 184 -0.13 -41.57 -123.77
C ALA A 184 -0.07 -41.04 -125.25
N ARG A 185 0.71 -40.01 -125.50
CA ARG A 185 0.91 -39.42 -126.79
C ARG A 185 1.73 -40.31 -127.70
N ALA A 186 2.62 -41.17 -127.18
CA ALA A 186 3.45 -42.14 -127.87
C ALA A 186 2.72 -43.45 -128.21
N GLY A 187 1.46 -43.62 -127.84
CA GLY A 187 0.59 -44.75 -128.21
C GLY A 187 1.12 -46.11 -127.67
N GLU A 188 1.12 -47.15 -128.51
CA GLU A 188 1.57 -48.54 -128.17
C GLU A 188 3.04 -48.58 -127.68
N HIS A 189 3.88 -47.61 -128.09
CA HIS A 189 5.30 -47.56 -127.70
C HIS A 189 5.53 -46.95 -126.35
N GLY A 190 4.52 -46.20 -125.83
CA GLY A 190 4.58 -45.51 -124.52
C GLY A 190 4.01 -46.29 -123.33
N ARG A 191 3.38 -47.50 -123.53
CA ARG A 191 2.64 -48.23 -122.44
C ARG A 191 3.48 -48.51 -121.22
N GLY A 192 4.74 -48.96 -121.36
CA GLY A 192 5.60 -49.21 -120.22
C GLY A 192 5.97 -47.92 -119.39
N PHE A 193 6.20 -46.80 -120.15
CA PHE A 193 6.46 -45.50 -119.53
C PHE A 193 5.21 -44.91 -118.85
N ALA A 194 4.02 -45.15 -119.35
CA ALA A 194 2.78 -44.70 -118.73
C ALA A 194 2.56 -45.35 -117.33
N VAL A 195 2.83 -46.66 -117.17
CA VAL A 195 2.76 -47.39 -115.89
C VAL A 195 3.72 -46.83 -114.90
N VAL A 196 4.98 -46.52 -115.28
CA VAL A 196 5.99 -45.95 -114.36
C VAL A 196 5.61 -44.55 -113.99
N ALA A 197 5.11 -43.75 -114.93
CA ALA A 197 4.64 -42.38 -114.66
C ALA A 197 3.46 -42.36 -113.67
N ASP A 198 2.46 -43.25 -113.83
CA ASP A 198 1.37 -43.38 -112.88
C ASP A 198 1.83 -43.84 -111.47
N GLU A 199 2.83 -44.78 -111.40
CA GLU A 199 3.37 -45.21 -110.13
C GLU A 199 4.18 -44.10 -109.47
N VAL A 200 4.99 -43.29 -110.19
CA VAL A 200 5.69 -42.09 -109.64
C VAL A 200 4.68 -41.03 -109.16
N LYS A 201 3.60 -40.88 -109.92
CA LYS A 201 2.50 -39.91 -109.51
C LYS A 201 1.87 -40.32 -108.19
N LYS A 202 1.53 -41.63 -108.05
CA LYS A 202 1.00 -42.17 -106.77
C LYS A 202 1.99 -41.99 -105.61
N LEU A 203 3.26 -42.26 -105.85
CA LEU A 203 4.30 -42.09 -104.83
C LEU A 203 4.46 -40.63 -104.43
N ALA A 204 4.40 -39.71 -105.41
CA ALA A 204 4.42 -38.28 -105.13
C ALA A 204 3.18 -37.82 -104.29
N GLN A 205 1.97 -38.31 -104.63
CA GLN A 205 0.77 -38.04 -103.90
C GLN A 205 0.84 -38.57 -102.44
N ASN A 206 1.32 -39.78 -102.27
CA ASN A 206 1.53 -40.38 -100.95
C ASN A 206 2.58 -39.60 -100.13
N SER A 207 3.66 -39.17 -100.75
CA SER A 207 4.69 -38.35 -100.13
C SER A 207 4.13 -36.95 -99.67
N ALA A 208 3.30 -36.35 -100.55
CA ALA A 208 2.65 -35.09 -100.20
C ALA A 208 1.67 -35.25 -99.02
N ALA A 209 0.90 -36.34 -98.97
CA ALA A 209 0.01 -36.65 -97.80
C ALA A 209 0.81 -36.91 -96.54
N ALA A 210 1.86 -37.73 -96.61
CA ALA A 210 2.71 -37.97 -95.41
C ALA A 210 3.37 -36.69 -94.92
N ALA A 211 3.85 -35.81 -95.82
CA ALA A 211 4.37 -34.49 -95.40
C ALA A 211 3.34 -33.58 -94.77
N ALA A 212 2.09 -33.65 -95.24
CA ALA A 212 0.95 -32.89 -94.62
C ALA A 212 0.65 -33.45 -93.22
N ASP A 213 0.68 -34.76 -93.01
CA ASP A 213 0.46 -35.39 -91.70
C ASP A 213 1.56 -35.02 -90.69
N ILE A 214 2.83 -35.05 -91.17
CA ILE A 214 3.97 -34.61 -90.35
C ILE A 214 3.79 -33.14 -89.93
N ARG A 215 3.35 -32.25 -90.83
CA ARG A 215 3.13 -30.85 -90.55
C ARG A 215 1.96 -30.65 -89.51
N SER A 216 0.88 -31.42 -89.71
CA SER A 216 -0.23 -31.41 -88.77
C SER A 216 0.18 -31.82 -87.33
N SER A 217 0.95 -32.92 -87.25
CA SER A 217 1.54 -33.41 -86.00
C SER A 217 2.45 -32.35 -85.35
N ALA A 218 3.29 -31.70 -86.20
CA ALA A 218 4.20 -30.64 -85.70
C ALA A 218 3.42 -29.41 -85.16
N VAL A 219 2.26 -29.05 -85.71
CA VAL A 219 1.38 -28.01 -85.15
C VAL A 219 0.87 -28.41 -83.79
N THR A 220 0.33 -29.62 -83.65
CA THR A 220 -0.17 -30.13 -82.36
C THR A 220 0.93 -30.14 -81.27
N ILE A 221 2.15 -30.58 -81.67
CA ILE A 221 3.32 -30.57 -80.80
C ILE A 221 3.69 -29.14 -80.37
N ASN A 222 3.64 -28.18 -81.31
CA ASN A 222 3.92 -26.76 -80.98
C ASN A 222 2.93 -26.16 -80.05
N GLU A 223 1.63 -26.45 -80.18
CA GLU A 223 0.57 -26.01 -79.24
C GLU A 223 0.80 -26.62 -77.84
N GLY A 224 1.06 -27.93 -77.76
CA GLY A 224 1.34 -28.58 -76.46
C GLY A 224 2.61 -28.05 -75.80
N ALA A 225 3.66 -27.79 -76.55
CA ALA A 225 4.89 -27.18 -76.02
C ALA A 225 4.69 -25.73 -75.54
N GLY A 226 3.82 -24.95 -76.22
CA GLY A 226 3.42 -23.60 -75.75
C GLY A 226 2.67 -23.61 -74.41
N GLN A 227 1.84 -24.65 -74.18
CA GLN A 227 1.22 -24.85 -72.91
C GLN A 227 2.23 -25.13 -71.77
N VAL A 228 3.23 -25.98 -72.07
CA VAL A 228 4.32 -26.28 -71.12
C VAL A 228 5.17 -25.05 -70.85
N GLU A 229 5.49 -24.23 -71.85
CA GLU A 229 6.23 -22.98 -71.71
C GLU A 229 5.45 -22.00 -70.76
N SER A 230 4.14 -21.87 -70.91
CA SER A 230 3.28 -21.09 -70.04
C SER A 230 3.27 -21.63 -68.61
N GLY A 231 3.23 -22.95 -68.43
CA GLY A 231 3.30 -23.61 -67.12
C GLY A 231 4.64 -23.39 -66.40
N VAL A 232 5.76 -23.41 -67.18
CA VAL A 232 7.10 -23.08 -66.67
C VAL A 232 7.14 -21.62 -66.15
N ALA A 233 6.63 -20.68 -66.95
CA ALA A 233 6.61 -19.28 -66.59
C ALA A 233 5.78 -19.06 -65.28
N ALA A 234 4.63 -19.70 -65.19
CA ALA A 234 3.79 -19.66 -63.96
C ALA A 234 4.51 -20.25 -62.75
N SER A 235 5.23 -21.37 -62.92
CA SER A 235 6.01 -22.03 -61.88
C SER A 235 7.11 -21.12 -61.33
N ILE A 236 7.82 -20.38 -62.16
CA ILE A 236 8.85 -19.42 -61.75
C ILE A 236 8.25 -18.31 -60.89
N ILE A 237 7.07 -17.82 -61.26
CA ILE A 237 6.34 -16.81 -60.45
C ILE A 237 5.97 -17.36 -59.08
N HIS A 238 5.47 -18.59 -59.01
CA HIS A 238 5.13 -19.24 -57.74
C HIS A 238 6.36 -19.51 -56.88
N LEU A 239 7.50 -19.92 -57.47
CA LEU A 239 8.75 -20.09 -56.72
C LEU A 239 9.24 -18.78 -56.09
N ARG A 240 9.23 -17.67 -56.84
CA ARG A 240 9.60 -16.35 -56.30
C ARG A 240 8.71 -15.96 -55.11
N ARG A 241 7.39 -16.11 -55.25
CA ARG A 241 6.46 -15.86 -54.12
C ARG A 241 6.73 -16.78 -52.95
N GLY A 242 7.10 -18.04 -53.19
CA GLY A 242 7.53 -18.97 -52.15
C GLY A 242 8.77 -18.46 -51.41
N GLY A 243 9.76 -17.96 -52.18
CA GLY A 243 10.98 -17.34 -51.63
C GLY A 243 10.67 -16.13 -50.72
N ASP A 244 9.82 -15.21 -51.17
CA ASP A 244 9.40 -14.05 -50.36
C ASP A 244 8.72 -14.49 -49.04
N THR A 245 7.94 -15.59 -49.10
CA THR A 245 7.30 -16.16 -47.91
C THR A 245 8.32 -16.74 -46.93
N LEU A 246 9.35 -17.44 -47.44
CA LEU A 246 10.43 -18.00 -46.60
C LEU A 246 11.25 -16.92 -45.93
N GLU A 247 11.50 -15.79 -46.61
CA GLU A 247 12.16 -14.61 -46.02
C GLU A 247 11.33 -14.04 -44.85
N THR A 248 10.01 -13.91 -45.04
CA THR A 248 9.09 -13.47 -43.94
C THR A 248 9.12 -14.44 -42.74
N VAL A 249 9.16 -15.75 -42.98
CA VAL A 249 9.29 -16.77 -41.94
C VAL A 249 10.62 -16.61 -41.18
N ALA A 250 11.73 -16.34 -41.91
CA ALA A 250 13.04 -16.10 -41.29
C ALA A 250 13.00 -14.89 -40.34
N GLU A 251 12.35 -13.79 -40.75
CA GLU A 251 12.17 -12.59 -39.90
C GLU A 251 11.36 -12.91 -38.62
N VAL A 252 10.27 -13.67 -38.76
CA VAL A 252 9.44 -14.05 -37.61
C VAL A 252 10.22 -14.93 -36.63
N LEU A 253 10.99 -15.89 -37.10
CA LEU A 253 11.87 -16.73 -36.29
C LEU A 253 12.96 -15.88 -35.60
N GLY A 254 13.53 -14.89 -36.29
CA GLY A 254 14.47 -13.92 -35.73
C GLY A 254 13.86 -13.10 -34.58
N MET A 255 12.65 -12.61 -34.76
CA MET A 255 11.92 -11.90 -33.72
C MET A 255 11.59 -12.79 -32.51
N ALA A 256 11.19 -14.05 -32.75
CA ALA A 256 10.92 -15.02 -31.70
C ALA A 256 12.18 -15.30 -30.86
N ASN A 257 13.35 -15.49 -31.55
CA ASN A 257 14.64 -15.64 -30.88
C ASN A 257 14.97 -14.45 -29.96
N GLN A 258 14.87 -13.24 -30.49
CA GLN A 258 15.12 -12.00 -29.71
C GLN A 258 14.19 -11.87 -28.54
N SER A 259 12.90 -12.18 -28.71
CA SER A 259 11.90 -12.13 -27.63
C SER A 259 12.21 -13.12 -26.50
N ALA A 260 12.58 -14.37 -26.85
CA ALA A 260 12.95 -15.38 -25.88
C ALA A 260 14.22 -14.99 -25.08
N GLN A 261 15.24 -14.44 -25.80
CA GLN A 261 16.46 -13.94 -25.13
C GLN A 261 16.16 -12.79 -24.18
N LYS A 262 15.32 -11.84 -24.58
CA LYS A 262 14.89 -10.71 -23.73
C LYS A 262 14.11 -11.20 -22.51
N SER A 263 13.22 -12.19 -22.70
CA SER A 263 12.48 -12.83 -21.59
C SER A 263 13.43 -13.41 -20.56
N ARG A 264 14.47 -14.14 -20.97
CA ARG A 264 15.51 -14.67 -20.05
C ARG A 264 16.24 -13.58 -19.27
N GLY A 265 16.54 -12.44 -19.90
CA GLY A 265 17.11 -11.28 -19.23
C GLY A 265 16.19 -10.75 -18.14
N ASN A 266 14.94 -10.50 -18.48
CA ASN A 266 13.94 -10.00 -17.53
C ASN A 266 13.73 -10.95 -16.33
N LEU A 267 13.66 -12.26 -16.60
CA LEU A 267 13.51 -13.28 -15.54
C LEU A 267 14.69 -13.26 -14.55
N ARG A 268 15.91 -13.03 -15.03
CA ARG A 268 17.08 -12.88 -14.15
C ARG A 268 16.98 -11.64 -13.27
N ASP A 269 16.52 -10.53 -13.83
CA ASP A 269 16.35 -9.28 -13.08
C ASP A 269 15.25 -9.43 -12.02
N ILE A 270 14.14 -10.11 -12.34
CA ILE A 270 13.06 -10.41 -11.38
C ILE A 270 13.59 -11.32 -10.27
N LEU A 271 14.40 -12.33 -10.59
CA LEU A 271 15.00 -13.22 -9.57
C LEU A 271 15.91 -12.46 -8.60
N ASN A 272 16.75 -11.54 -9.13
CA ASN A 272 17.61 -10.69 -8.32
C ASN A 272 16.78 -9.78 -7.39
N GLY A 273 15.73 -9.12 -7.92
CA GLY A 273 14.81 -8.31 -7.14
C GLY A 273 14.08 -9.11 -6.07
N SER A 274 13.65 -10.33 -6.40
CA SER A 274 13.01 -11.27 -5.48
C SER A 274 13.93 -11.66 -4.32
N THR A 275 15.20 -11.94 -4.60
CA THR A 275 16.20 -12.25 -3.56
C THR A 275 16.40 -11.07 -2.60
N GLN A 276 16.46 -9.84 -3.13
CA GLN A 276 16.52 -8.63 -2.31
C GLN A 276 15.25 -8.44 -1.48
N GLY A 277 14.08 -8.76 -2.05
CA GLY A 277 12.79 -8.72 -1.36
C GLY A 277 12.76 -9.65 -0.14
N VAL A 278 13.26 -10.87 -0.25
CA VAL A 278 13.37 -11.81 0.89
C VAL A 278 14.30 -11.24 1.96
N ALA A 279 15.49 -10.77 1.57
CA ALA A 279 16.44 -10.21 2.53
C ALA A 279 15.85 -9.00 3.28
N ALA A 280 15.10 -8.15 2.59
CA ALA A 280 14.40 -7.01 3.20
C ALA A 280 13.30 -7.46 4.16
N ALA A 281 12.52 -8.50 3.81
CA ALA A 281 11.48 -9.06 4.67
C ALA A 281 12.05 -9.72 5.93
N ASP A 282 13.17 -10.45 5.82
CA ASP A 282 13.89 -11.04 6.96
C ASP A 282 14.45 -9.97 7.91
N ALA A 283 15.04 -8.90 7.35
CA ALA A 283 15.50 -7.75 8.13
C ALA A 283 14.33 -7.06 8.85
N MET A 284 13.19 -6.88 8.18
CA MET A 284 11.97 -6.32 8.78
C MET A 284 11.47 -7.18 9.92
N GLY A 285 11.42 -8.51 9.76
CA GLY A 285 11.08 -9.46 10.84
C GLY A 285 12.00 -9.30 12.06
N SER A 286 13.30 -9.16 11.83
CA SER A 286 14.30 -8.95 12.90
C SER A 286 14.09 -7.62 13.62
N HIS A 287 13.81 -6.54 12.88
CA HIS A 287 13.51 -5.23 13.47
C HIS A 287 12.21 -5.23 14.27
N MET A 288 11.15 -5.94 13.79
CA MET A 288 9.90 -6.07 14.53
C MET A 288 10.09 -6.82 15.85
N ASN A 289 10.91 -7.87 15.87
CA ASN A 289 11.24 -8.57 17.11
C ASN A 289 11.99 -7.68 18.11
N ALA A 290 12.94 -6.87 17.63
CA ALA A 290 13.66 -5.91 18.47
C ALA A 290 12.73 -4.79 19.00
N LEU A 291 11.81 -4.32 18.16
CA LEU A 291 10.79 -3.34 18.54
C LEU A 291 9.86 -3.93 19.62
N GLN A 292 9.37 -5.13 19.44
CA GLN A 292 8.54 -5.83 20.43
C GLN A 292 9.25 -5.90 21.78
N GLN A 293 10.51 -6.35 21.83
CA GLN A 293 11.29 -6.40 23.07
C GLN A 293 11.49 -5.03 23.72
N SER A 294 11.59 -3.98 22.90
CA SER A 294 11.69 -2.60 23.40
C SER A 294 10.38 -2.12 24.00
N MET A 295 9.25 -2.43 23.36
CA MET A 295 7.92 -2.12 23.86
C MET A 295 7.63 -2.84 25.18
N ASP A 296 8.00 -4.13 25.30
CA ASP A 296 7.84 -4.89 26.54
C ASP A 296 8.67 -4.28 27.69
N ARG A 297 9.91 -3.83 27.41
CA ARG A 297 10.73 -3.11 28.39
C ARG A 297 10.11 -1.77 28.79
N PHE A 298 9.61 -1.01 27.84
CA PHE A 298 8.92 0.26 28.11
C PHE A 298 7.67 0.04 28.97
N ALA A 299 6.87 -0.97 28.66
CA ALA A 299 5.69 -1.32 29.45
C ALA A 299 6.06 -1.66 30.90
N ALA A 300 7.13 -2.45 31.11
CA ALA A 300 7.61 -2.81 32.44
C ALA A 300 8.11 -1.58 33.23
N GLN A 301 8.97 -0.74 32.63
CA GLN A 301 9.50 0.47 33.25
C GLN A 301 8.39 1.45 33.57
N PHE A 302 7.43 1.57 32.67
CA PHE A 302 6.29 2.45 32.90
C PHE A 302 5.42 1.97 34.05
N GLY A 303 5.19 0.65 34.18
CA GLY A 303 4.51 0.06 35.33
C GLY A 303 5.24 0.34 36.67
N GLU A 304 6.56 0.46 36.69
CA GLU A 304 7.32 0.88 37.86
C GLU A 304 7.10 2.36 38.20
N ILE A 305 7.11 3.23 37.19
CA ILE A 305 6.82 4.66 37.36
C ILE A 305 5.42 4.87 37.94
N GLN A 306 4.42 4.17 37.42
CA GLN A 306 3.05 4.26 37.93
C GLN A 306 2.96 3.83 39.41
N ARG A 307 3.58 2.73 39.79
CA ARG A 307 3.63 2.30 41.20
C ARG A 307 4.31 3.34 42.12
N CYS A 308 5.38 3.97 41.62
CA CYS A 308 6.04 5.05 42.34
C CYS A 308 5.12 6.26 42.54
N LEU A 309 4.42 6.69 41.46
CA LEU A 309 3.45 7.80 41.54
C LEU A 309 2.29 7.51 42.50
N ASP A 310 1.77 6.28 42.50
CA ASP A 310 0.72 5.87 43.46
C ASP A 310 1.21 5.90 44.89
N SER A 311 2.46 5.47 45.13
CA SER A 311 3.09 5.59 46.46
C SER A 311 3.22 7.06 46.91
N VAL A 312 3.67 7.97 46.01
CA VAL A 312 3.77 9.39 46.26
C VAL A 312 2.40 9.98 46.59
N ARG A 313 1.38 9.64 45.79
CA ARG A 313 -0.02 10.07 46.04
C ARG A 313 -0.51 9.64 47.39
N GLY A 314 -0.27 8.37 47.78
CA GLY A 314 -0.62 7.83 49.07
C GLY A 314 0.05 8.59 50.23
N GLN A 315 1.37 8.82 50.16
CA GLN A 315 2.12 9.58 51.17
C GLN A 315 1.66 11.02 51.29
N LEU A 316 1.36 11.68 50.16
CA LEU A 316 0.83 13.05 50.19
C LEU A 316 -0.57 13.13 50.81
N ALA A 317 -1.42 12.13 50.53
CA ALA A 317 -2.74 12.05 51.18
C ALA A 317 -2.64 11.82 52.68
N GLU A 318 -1.76 10.91 53.15
CA GLU A 318 -1.50 10.69 54.56
C GLU A 318 -0.94 11.94 55.26
N ALA A 319 0.00 12.66 54.62
CA ALA A 319 0.56 13.90 55.13
C ALA A 319 -0.51 15.00 55.25
N SER A 320 -1.43 15.09 54.26
CA SER A 320 -2.55 16.00 54.28
C SER A 320 -3.54 15.67 55.46
N GLU A 321 -3.83 14.39 55.66
CA GLU A 321 -4.68 13.92 56.75
C GLU A 321 -4.06 14.20 58.15
N ALA A 322 -2.75 13.92 58.27
CA ALA A 322 -1.99 14.23 59.50
C ALA A 322 -2.01 15.73 59.84
N ALA A 323 -1.97 16.60 58.83
CA ALA A 323 -2.06 18.05 58.99
C ALA A 323 -3.44 18.49 59.51
N VAL A 324 -4.48 17.69 59.34
CA VAL A 324 -5.87 17.99 59.79
C VAL A 324 -6.12 17.62 61.25
N GLN A 325 -5.39 16.64 61.84
CA GLN A 325 -5.66 16.11 63.16
C GLN A 325 -5.31 17.08 64.34
N GLY A 326 -4.69 18.27 64.05
CA GLY A 326 -4.56 19.36 64.99
C GLY A 326 -5.73 20.35 64.89
N GLU A 327 -5.90 21.28 65.88
CA GLU A 327 -6.77 22.45 65.72
C GLU A 327 -6.25 23.35 64.60
N ALA A 328 -6.61 22.95 63.38
CA ALA A 328 -6.13 23.61 62.18
C ALA A 328 -6.83 24.93 61.96
N ALA A 329 -6.07 26.00 61.84
CA ALA A 329 -6.59 27.30 61.44
C ALA A 329 -7.42 27.22 60.17
N LEU A 330 -8.38 28.08 60.01
CA LEU A 330 -9.34 28.13 58.89
C LEU A 330 -8.64 28.11 57.51
N ALA A 331 -7.50 28.78 57.40
CA ALA A 331 -6.69 28.78 56.17
C ALA A 331 -6.15 27.40 55.82
N THR A 332 -5.73 26.60 56.81
CA THR A 332 -5.27 25.23 56.64
C THR A 332 -6.41 24.32 56.16
N ARG A 333 -7.60 24.45 56.70
CA ARG A 333 -8.80 23.70 56.30
C ARG A 333 -9.16 23.95 54.82
N LEU A 334 -9.03 25.19 54.33
CA LEU A 334 -9.26 25.53 52.93
C LEU A 334 -8.22 24.89 52.00
N THR A 335 -6.94 24.87 52.39
CA THR A 335 -5.87 24.21 51.60
C THR A 335 -6.09 22.70 51.51
N ILE A 336 -6.52 22.06 52.60
CA ILE A 336 -6.86 20.64 52.61
C ILE A 336 -8.09 20.37 51.76
N ALA A 337 -9.12 21.21 51.82
CA ALA A 337 -10.29 21.09 50.95
C ALA A 337 -9.93 21.21 49.46
N LYS A 338 -8.94 22.05 49.14
CA LYS A 338 -8.36 22.12 47.78
C LYS A 338 -7.72 20.81 47.39
N ALA A 339 -6.90 20.19 48.26
CA ALA A 339 -6.29 18.88 48.05
C ALA A 339 -7.34 17.77 47.80
N ASP A 340 -8.39 17.73 48.64
CA ASP A 340 -9.49 16.77 48.47
C ASP A 340 -10.16 16.88 47.08
N HIS A 341 -10.37 18.10 46.58
CA HIS A 341 -10.96 18.31 45.26
C HIS A 341 -10.06 17.89 44.14
N VAL A 342 -8.74 18.16 44.20
CA VAL A 342 -7.76 17.72 43.24
C VAL A 342 -7.76 16.19 43.19
N GLN A 343 -7.72 15.53 44.32
CA GLN A 343 -7.74 14.07 44.40
C GLN A 343 -9.03 13.48 43.85
N TRP A 344 -10.20 14.08 44.21
CA TRP A 344 -11.48 13.61 43.70
C TRP A 344 -11.58 13.72 42.15
N VAL A 345 -11.18 14.86 41.60
CA VAL A 345 -11.13 15.06 40.12
C VAL A 345 -10.21 14.05 39.46
N SER A 346 -9.03 13.82 40.05
CA SER A 346 -8.06 12.83 39.55
C SER A 346 -8.65 11.42 39.48
N HIS A 347 -9.40 11.00 40.52
CA HIS A 347 -10.08 9.71 40.54
C HIS A 347 -11.15 9.59 39.44
N ILE A 348 -11.92 10.65 39.16
CA ILE A 348 -12.89 10.64 38.06
C ILE A 348 -12.18 10.48 36.69
N LEU A 349 -11.11 11.24 36.47
CA LEU A 349 -10.33 11.17 35.23
C LEU A 349 -9.64 9.81 35.04
N GLU A 350 -9.12 9.21 36.10
CA GLU A 350 -8.54 7.86 36.09
C GLU A 350 -9.60 6.81 35.73
N ARG A 351 -10.82 6.91 36.21
CA ARG A 351 -11.93 6.02 35.84
C ARG A 351 -12.30 6.13 34.36
N ILE A 352 -12.27 7.34 33.82
CA ILE A 352 -12.49 7.56 32.38
C ILE A 352 -11.44 6.84 31.59
N SER A 353 -10.16 7.01 31.94
CA SER A 353 -9.04 6.45 31.17
C SER A 353 -8.94 4.92 31.28
N THR A 354 -9.32 4.35 32.44
CA THR A 354 -9.35 2.90 32.66
C THR A 354 -10.67 2.25 32.24
N ASN A 355 -11.64 3.03 31.75
CA ASN A 355 -13.01 2.61 31.47
C ASN A 355 -13.65 1.83 32.64
N ASN A 356 -13.30 2.23 33.86
CA ASN A 356 -13.77 1.57 35.07
C ASN A 356 -15.08 2.18 35.54
N THR A 357 -16.16 1.45 35.35
CA THR A 357 -17.54 1.86 35.74
C THR A 357 -17.93 1.42 37.14
N ALA A 358 -17.07 0.68 37.85
CA ALA A 358 -17.34 0.28 39.24
C ALA A 358 -17.30 1.51 40.16
N LEU A 359 -18.39 1.77 40.88
CA LEU A 359 -18.57 2.93 41.76
C LEU A 359 -18.52 2.50 43.22
N SER A 360 -17.69 3.23 44.01
CA SER A 360 -17.85 3.26 45.45
C SER A 360 -18.90 4.31 45.83
N PRO A 361 -19.84 4.03 46.76
CA PRO A 361 -20.83 5.02 47.22
C PRO A 361 -20.21 6.32 47.75
N THR A 362 -18.96 6.24 48.23
CA THR A 362 -18.24 7.41 48.77
C THR A 362 -17.66 8.33 47.70
N GLU A 363 -17.46 7.81 46.46
CA GLU A 363 -16.88 8.59 45.36
C GLU A 363 -17.89 9.50 44.65
N LEU A 364 -19.18 9.19 44.77
CA LEU A 364 -20.28 9.99 44.21
C LEU A 364 -20.96 10.88 45.28
N SER A 365 -20.25 11.20 46.36
CA SER A 365 -20.84 12.04 47.38
C SER A 365 -21.29 13.41 46.85
N ASP A 366 -22.48 13.81 47.23
CA ASP A 366 -23.01 15.15 47.00
C ASP A 366 -22.06 16.21 47.59
N HIS A 367 -22.04 17.41 46.99
CA HIS A 367 -21.21 18.52 47.43
C HIS A 367 -21.39 18.90 48.91
N HIS A 368 -22.53 18.60 49.57
CA HIS A 368 -22.75 18.77 51.01
C HIS A 368 -22.05 17.72 51.88
N GLN A 369 -21.68 16.57 51.31
CA GLN A 369 -21.05 15.46 52.06
C GLN A 369 -19.53 15.54 52.07
N CYS A 370 -18.93 16.25 51.12
CA CYS A 370 -17.49 16.46 51.12
C CYS A 370 -17.05 17.37 52.24
N ARG A 371 -15.75 17.39 52.58
CA ARG A 371 -15.20 18.19 53.70
C ARG A 371 -15.45 19.68 53.50
N LEU A 372 -15.29 20.21 52.29
CA LEU A 372 -15.58 21.61 51.96
C LEU A 372 -17.05 21.93 52.12
N GLY A 373 -17.95 21.08 51.62
CA GLY A 373 -19.39 21.30 51.75
C GLY A 373 -19.86 21.34 53.17
N LYS A 374 -19.45 20.35 54.00
CA LYS A 374 -19.74 20.35 55.44
C LYS A 374 -19.24 21.60 56.15
N TRP A 375 -18.04 22.07 55.81
CA TRP A 375 -17.49 23.29 56.36
C TRP A 375 -18.30 24.51 55.89
N MET A 376 -18.61 24.63 54.60
CA MET A 376 -19.42 25.75 54.07
C MET A 376 -20.80 25.81 54.71
N ASP A 377 -21.46 24.66 54.89
CA ASP A 377 -22.75 24.57 55.58
C ASP A 377 -22.67 25.08 57.06
N SER A 378 -21.58 24.71 57.74
CA SER A 378 -21.35 25.17 59.11
C SER A 378 -21.08 26.67 59.21
N MET A 379 -20.58 27.31 58.16
CA MET A 379 -20.27 28.75 58.09
C MET A 379 -21.40 29.59 57.49
N ALA A 380 -22.49 28.97 57.03
CA ALA A 380 -23.59 29.65 56.32
C ALA A 380 -24.19 30.86 57.02
N GLN A 381 -24.12 30.90 58.35
CA GLN A 381 -24.61 32.02 59.17
C GLN A 381 -23.51 32.96 59.74
N SER A 382 -22.24 32.71 59.33
CA SER A 382 -21.09 33.52 59.76
C SER A 382 -20.89 34.74 58.86
N GLU A 383 -20.12 35.73 59.33
CA GLU A 383 -19.69 36.86 58.48
C GLU A 383 -18.89 36.45 57.27
N LEU A 384 -18.25 35.30 57.32
CA LEU A 384 -17.51 34.73 56.18
C LEU A 384 -18.43 34.41 54.99
N ALA A 385 -19.67 33.99 55.21
CA ALA A 385 -20.66 33.71 54.20
C ALA A 385 -21.04 34.94 53.34
N GLN A 386 -20.75 36.14 53.81
CA GLN A 386 -21.02 37.42 53.13
C GLN A 386 -19.84 37.85 52.26
N LEU A 387 -18.67 37.14 52.32
CA LEU A 387 -17.51 37.48 51.50
C LEU A 387 -17.78 37.11 50.05
N PRO A 388 -17.44 37.98 49.06
CA PRO A 388 -17.61 37.68 47.65
C PRO A 388 -16.88 36.38 47.24
N GLU A 389 -15.74 36.11 47.85
CA GLU A 389 -14.92 34.91 47.58
C GLU A 389 -15.61 33.64 48.09
N PHE A 390 -16.30 33.71 49.28
CA PHE A 390 -17.09 32.60 49.80
C PHE A 390 -18.28 32.27 48.86
N VAL A 391 -19.00 33.31 48.45
CA VAL A 391 -20.14 33.20 47.54
C VAL A 391 -19.68 32.61 46.19
N ALA A 392 -18.52 33.00 45.69
CA ALA A 392 -17.94 32.44 44.44
C ALA A 392 -17.63 30.94 44.56
N VAL A 393 -17.05 30.47 45.69
CA VAL A 393 -16.86 29.04 45.96
C VAL A 393 -18.21 28.32 46.01
N GLN A 394 -19.20 28.88 46.70
CA GLN A 394 -20.55 28.32 46.84
C GLN A 394 -21.24 28.11 45.47
N GLN A 395 -20.96 28.98 44.50
CA GLN A 395 -21.52 28.85 43.13
C GLN A 395 -20.84 27.78 42.28
N VAL A 396 -19.53 27.62 42.39
CA VAL A 396 -18.75 26.73 41.50
C VAL A 396 -18.66 25.31 42.08
N HIS A 397 -18.53 25.16 43.40
CA HIS A 397 -18.36 23.88 44.07
C HIS A 397 -19.45 22.84 43.77
N PRO A 398 -20.76 23.15 43.75
CA PRO A 398 -21.79 22.18 43.38
C PRO A 398 -21.70 21.70 41.91
N GLN A 399 -21.18 22.57 41.03
CA GLN A 399 -21.10 22.26 39.58
C GLN A 399 -20.07 21.16 39.30
N ILE A 400 -18.93 21.14 40.01
CA ILE A 400 -17.88 20.15 39.81
C ILE A 400 -18.39 18.77 40.24
N HIS A 401 -19.08 18.62 41.37
CA HIS A 401 -19.67 17.36 41.80
C HIS A 401 -20.77 16.87 40.83
N LYS A 402 -21.66 17.76 40.42
CA LYS A 402 -22.73 17.45 39.46
C LYS A 402 -22.15 16.96 38.09
N LEU A 403 -21.09 17.63 37.65
CA LEU A 403 -20.44 17.26 36.39
C LEU A 403 -19.73 15.89 36.49
N GLY A 404 -18.99 15.65 37.61
CA GLY A 404 -18.33 14.34 37.80
C GLY A 404 -19.32 13.18 37.84
N ILE A 405 -20.46 13.34 38.52
CA ILE A 405 -21.56 12.38 38.56
C ILE A 405 -22.09 12.12 37.12
N ALA A 406 -22.31 13.21 36.35
CA ALA A 406 -22.80 13.10 34.97
C ALA A 406 -21.83 12.38 34.07
N ILE A 407 -20.50 12.61 34.20
CA ILE A 407 -19.46 11.94 33.45
C ILE A 407 -19.48 10.42 33.72
N ILE A 408 -19.54 10.02 35.00
CA ILE A 408 -19.60 8.60 35.36
C ILE A 408 -20.88 7.94 34.81
N ALA A 409 -22.01 8.63 34.85
CA ALA A 409 -23.25 8.15 34.25
C ALA A 409 -23.17 8.02 32.72
N ALA A 410 -22.46 8.91 32.04
CA ALA A 410 -22.18 8.82 30.61
C ALA A 410 -21.24 7.63 30.29
N LEU A 411 -20.18 7.43 31.09
CA LEU A 411 -19.25 6.32 30.99
C LEU A 411 -19.98 4.97 31.11
N GLN A 412 -20.89 4.85 32.06
CA GLN A 412 -21.74 3.66 32.26
C GLN A 412 -22.63 3.35 31.03
N LYS A 413 -23.02 4.39 30.30
CA LYS A 413 -23.87 4.27 29.08
C LYS A 413 -23.05 4.07 27.81
N GLY A 414 -21.71 4.15 27.86
CA GLY A 414 -20.83 4.09 26.70
C GLY A 414 -20.89 5.35 25.81
N ASP A 415 -21.30 6.51 26.34
CA ASP A 415 -21.37 7.78 25.61
C ASP A 415 -20.00 8.47 25.65
N GLU A 416 -19.11 8.06 24.73
CA GLU A 416 -17.73 8.56 24.68
C GLU A 416 -17.62 10.07 24.42
N ASP A 417 -18.52 10.64 23.62
CA ASP A 417 -18.50 12.08 23.31
C ASP A 417 -18.86 12.92 24.55
N ALA A 418 -19.89 12.51 25.29
CA ALA A 418 -20.25 13.14 26.55
C ALA A 418 -19.14 13.02 27.59
N VAL A 419 -18.48 11.86 27.69
CA VAL A 419 -17.32 11.62 28.56
C VAL A 419 -16.17 12.55 28.22
N ARG A 420 -15.75 12.62 26.97
CA ARG A 420 -14.63 13.45 26.49
C ARG A 420 -14.87 14.94 26.74
N LYS A 421 -16.06 15.42 26.38
CA LYS A 421 -16.46 16.79 26.60
C LYS A 421 -16.53 17.13 28.12
N GLY A 422 -17.10 16.22 28.89
CA GLY A 422 -17.20 16.34 30.33
C GLY A 422 -15.85 16.40 31.01
N ALA A 423 -14.90 15.56 30.64
CA ALA A 423 -13.55 15.54 31.21
C ALA A 423 -12.81 16.88 31.02
N GLY A 424 -12.89 17.50 29.83
CA GLY A 424 -12.34 18.84 29.60
C GLY A 424 -12.98 19.91 30.46
N GLN A 425 -14.31 19.87 30.61
CA GLN A 425 -15.04 20.79 31.48
C GLN A 425 -14.72 20.60 32.98
N LEU A 426 -14.54 19.34 33.42
CA LEU A 426 -14.18 19.00 34.79
C LEU A 426 -12.83 19.59 35.18
N LYS A 427 -11.81 19.48 34.30
CA LYS A 427 -10.49 20.12 34.53
C LYS A 427 -10.61 21.63 34.66
N SER A 428 -11.39 22.29 33.81
CA SER A 428 -11.60 23.74 33.87
C SER A 428 -12.32 24.17 35.17
N LEU A 429 -13.35 23.43 35.60
CA LEU A 429 -14.06 23.68 36.84
C LEU A 429 -13.16 23.44 38.06
N SER A 430 -12.31 22.41 38.04
CA SER A 430 -11.32 22.14 39.08
C SER A 430 -10.40 23.34 39.30
N THR A 431 -9.84 23.87 38.22
CA THR A 431 -8.98 25.06 38.26
C THR A 431 -9.74 26.27 38.84
N MET A 432 -11.02 26.48 38.49
CA MET A 432 -11.82 27.57 39.04
C MET A 432 -12.08 27.40 40.51
N VAL A 433 -12.45 26.21 40.99
CA VAL A 433 -12.65 25.94 42.44
C VAL A 433 -11.38 26.24 43.22
N GLN A 434 -10.24 25.78 42.77
CA GLN A 434 -8.94 26.01 43.39
C GLN A 434 -8.61 27.50 43.49
N GLN A 435 -8.78 28.25 42.40
CA GLN A 435 -8.54 29.70 42.37
C GLN A 435 -9.46 30.46 43.36
N GLN A 436 -10.73 30.06 43.48
CA GLN A 436 -11.64 30.71 44.41
C GLN A 436 -11.29 30.35 45.86
N LEU A 437 -10.87 29.11 46.12
CA LEU A 437 -10.39 28.70 47.47
C LEU A 437 -9.11 29.46 47.83
N ASP A 438 -8.17 29.67 46.92
CA ASP A 438 -6.95 30.45 47.17
C ASP A 438 -7.28 31.94 47.48
N LYS A 439 -8.22 32.53 46.72
CA LYS A 439 -8.68 33.92 47.02
C LYS A 439 -9.33 34.01 48.37
N LEU A 440 -10.23 33.07 48.71
CA LEU A 440 -10.90 33.04 50.01
C LEU A 440 -9.88 32.89 51.16
N ARG A 441 -8.91 31.97 51.00
CA ARG A 441 -7.83 31.77 51.95
C ARG A 441 -6.99 33.05 52.13
N GLY A 442 -6.58 33.70 51.03
CA GLY A 442 -5.85 34.95 51.05
C GLY A 442 -6.60 36.05 51.78
N ARG A 443 -7.93 36.14 51.60
CA ARG A 443 -8.79 37.09 52.29
C ARG A 443 -8.87 36.83 53.79
N ILE A 444 -8.95 35.56 54.20
CA ILE A 444 -8.96 35.15 55.62
C ILE A 444 -7.61 35.44 56.31
N MET A 445 -6.48 35.17 55.58
CA MET A 445 -5.14 35.43 56.12
C MET A 445 -4.76 36.91 56.18
N SER A 446 -5.48 37.79 55.48
CA SER A 446 -5.28 39.25 55.51
C SER A 446 -6.11 39.95 56.53
N ARG A 447 -7.10 39.31 57.15
CA ARG A 447 -7.82 39.74 58.29
C ARG A 447 -7.06 39.42 59.60
#